data_b17fb7198c5cdc77e11ea9e5a818f52b
#
_entry.id   b17fb7198c5cdc77e11ea9e5a818f52b
#
_cell.length_a   1.000
_cell.length_b   1.000
_cell.length_c   1.000
_cell.angle_alpha   90.00
_cell.angle_beta   90.00
_cell.angle_gamma   90.00
#
_symmetry.space_group_name_H-M   'P 1'
#
loop_
_entity.id
_entity.type
_entity.pdbx_description
1 polymer ?
#
loop_
_entity_poly.entity_id
_entity_poly.type
_entity_poly.pdbx_seq_one_letter_code
_entity_poly.pdbx_strand_id
1 'polypeptide(L)'
;FDRELVEKLNDEVIYQENVKRELAHKKEELSQQRQILAEVQDSVRKDGEKKKQLLASLRQEKDGRVRALKELEQAALRLQKMIEEMSRRGVGKVPELPAGTGLDGMRGKLEWPVRGQVTGGFGKTKHPEFATEVFRKGIDIEAPIGEEIRAVEKGRVVFAERFSGYGKMVIIDHGERYFSVYAHLSEILKKSGDAVKRGETLGTVGDSDSLAGSGLYFEMRKDGKSIDPLPWFRK
;
A
#
# COMPACT_ATOMS: atom_id res chain seq x y z
N PHE A 1 77.09 -47.13 42.00
CA PHE A 1 75.91 -46.52 42.65
C PHE A 1 75.68 -45.09 42.18
N ASP A 2 76.68 -44.26 42.07
CA ASP A 2 76.49 -42.81 41.71
C ASP A 2 76.07 -42.58 40.25
N ARG A 3 76.55 -43.46 39.34
CA ARG A 3 76.25 -43.27 37.90
C ARG A 3 74.78 -43.58 37.54
N GLU A 4 74.20 -44.59 38.10
CA GLU A 4 72.80 -45.01 37.91
C GLU A 4 71.85 -44.05 38.54
N LEU A 5 72.22 -43.40 39.63
CA LEU A 5 71.44 -42.32 40.26
C LEU A 5 71.44 -41.05 39.40
N VAL A 6 72.54 -40.68 38.80
CA VAL A 6 72.70 -39.55 37.89
C VAL A 6 71.90 -39.78 36.63
N GLU A 7 71.88 -40.96 36.02
CA GLU A 7 71.08 -41.31 34.87
C GLU A 7 69.57 -41.18 35.19
N LYS A 8 69.07 -41.70 36.30
CA LYS A 8 67.68 -41.57 36.73
C LYS A 8 67.28 -40.13 37.00
N LEU A 9 68.12 -39.31 37.58
CA LEU A 9 67.89 -37.91 37.78
C LEU A 9 67.83 -37.16 36.47
N ASN A 10 68.63 -37.47 35.49
CA ASN A 10 68.64 -36.86 34.18
C ASN A 10 67.39 -37.24 33.40
N ASP A 11 66.93 -38.49 33.44
CA ASP A 11 65.70 -38.95 32.83
C ASP A 11 64.47 -38.23 33.45
N GLU A 12 64.43 -38.06 34.77
CA GLU A 12 63.39 -37.35 35.48
C GLU A 12 63.35 -35.86 35.08
N VAL A 13 64.54 -35.23 34.95
CA VAL A 13 64.57 -33.79 34.48
C VAL A 13 64.04 -33.66 33.05
N ILE A 14 64.48 -34.59 32.16
CA ILE A 14 63.99 -34.59 30.78
C ILE A 14 62.44 -34.81 30.74
N TYR A 15 61.92 -35.72 31.54
CA TYR A 15 60.52 -36.00 31.65
C TYR A 15 59.76 -34.76 32.14
N GLN A 16 60.23 -34.13 33.19
CA GLN A 16 59.61 -32.91 33.73
C GLN A 16 59.65 -31.75 32.76
N GLU A 17 60.74 -31.58 32.00
CA GLU A 17 60.80 -30.56 30.94
C GLU A 17 59.80 -30.83 29.80
N ASN A 18 59.64 -32.08 29.40
CA ASN A 18 58.62 -32.43 28.37
C ASN A 18 57.19 -32.21 28.86
N VAL A 19 56.89 -32.62 30.08
CA VAL A 19 55.54 -32.33 30.71
C VAL A 19 55.28 -30.83 30.80
N LYS A 20 56.34 -30.06 31.20
CA LYS A 20 56.23 -28.59 31.27
C LYS A 20 55.94 -27.94 29.90
N ARG A 21 56.57 -28.41 28.82
CA ARG A 21 56.36 -27.98 27.45
C ARG A 21 54.94 -28.34 26.98
N GLU A 22 54.52 -29.58 27.23
CA GLU A 22 53.14 -29.99 26.87
C GLU A 22 52.05 -29.17 27.61
N LEU A 23 52.28 -28.91 28.90
CA LEU A 23 51.41 -28.10 29.72
C LEU A 23 51.33 -26.62 29.19
N ALA A 24 52.48 -26.07 28.81
CA ALA A 24 52.55 -24.75 28.23
C ALA A 24 51.78 -24.67 26.88
N HIS A 25 51.97 -25.69 26.03
CA HIS A 25 51.26 -25.81 24.76
C HIS A 25 49.74 -25.91 24.96
N LYS A 26 49.28 -26.79 25.85
CA LYS A 26 47.85 -26.93 26.18
C LYS A 26 47.26 -25.65 26.78
N LYS A 27 48.02 -24.94 27.60
CA LYS A 27 47.58 -23.66 28.17
C LYS A 27 47.39 -22.61 27.10
N GLU A 28 48.26 -22.53 26.10
CA GLU A 28 48.16 -21.62 24.98
C GLU A 28 46.98 -21.99 24.09
N GLU A 29 46.81 -23.27 23.75
CA GLU A 29 45.64 -23.75 22.98
C GLU A 29 44.33 -23.43 23.69
N LEU A 30 44.23 -23.65 25.00
CA LEU A 30 43.05 -23.32 25.78
C LEU A 30 42.77 -21.82 25.81
N SER A 31 43.82 -21.00 25.85
CA SER A 31 43.70 -19.53 25.77
C SER A 31 43.10 -19.08 24.45
N GLN A 32 43.60 -19.62 23.33
CA GLN A 32 43.09 -19.37 21.99
C GLN A 32 41.64 -19.81 21.84
N GLN A 33 41.28 -21.00 22.32
CA GLN A 33 39.90 -21.49 22.30
C GLN A 33 38.94 -20.59 23.09
N ARG A 34 39.40 -20.10 24.26
CA ARG A 34 38.58 -19.14 25.06
C ARG A 34 38.36 -17.83 24.34
N GLN A 35 39.37 -17.32 23.64
CA GLN A 35 39.28 -16.10 22.87
C GLN A 35 38.27 -16.24 21.71
N ILE A 36 38.38 -17.33 20.93
CA ILE A 36 37.43 -17.64 19.83
C ILE A 36 36.02 -17.78 20.38
N LEU A 37 35.83 -18.46 21.50
CA LEU A 37 34.52 -18.62 22.11
C LEU A 37 33.91 -17.27 22.54
N ALA A 38 34.73 -16.39 23.12
CA ALA A 38 34.26 -15.03 23.49
C ALA A 38 33.86 -14.22 22.28
N GLU A 39 34.62 -14.28 21.19
CA GLU A 39 34.28 -13.58 19.93
C GLU A 39 32.97 -14.10 19.32
N VAL A 40 32.78 -15.43 19.29
CA VAL A 40 31.56 -16.08 18.82
C VAL A 40 30.36 -15.68 19.69
N GLN A 41 30.51 -15.69 21.01
CA GLN A 41 29.44 -15.28 21.92
C GLN A 41 29.05 -13.83 21.73
N ASP A 42 30.00 -12.90 21.53
CA ASP A 42 29.72 -11.50 21.29
C ASP A 42 29.01 -11.29 19.92
N SER A 43 29.45 -12.02 18.90
CA SER A 43 28.78 -12.01 17.57
C SER A 43 27.34 -12.49 17.67
N VAL A 44 27.10 -13.62 18.31
CA VAL A 44 25.74 -14.18 18.52
C VAL A 44 24.85 -13.19 19.29
N ARG A 45 25.40 -12.54 20.33
CA ARG A 45 24.68 -11.51 21.09
C ARG A 45 24.30 -10.34 20.19
N LYS A 46 25.24 -9.79 19.40
CA LYS A 46 25.01 -8.67 18.47
C LYS A 46 23.96 -9.03 17.40
N ASP A 47 24.03 -10.22 16.86
CA ASP A 47 23.06 -10.69 15.87
C ASP A 47 21.67 -10.89 16.50
N GLY A 48 21.61 -11.35 17.74
CA GLY A 48 20.37 -11.43 18.51
C GLY A 48 19.73 -10.07 18.74
N GLU A 49 20.52 -9.05 19.07
CA GLU A 49 20.03 -7.67 19.23
C GLU A 49 19.53 -7.07 17.90
N LYS A 50 20.29 -7.23 16.81
CA LYS A 50 19.87 -6.80 15.47
C LYS A 50 18.56 -7.45 15.04
N LYS A 51 18.43 -8.77 15.26
CA LYS A 51 17.21 -9.51 14.96
C LYS A 51 16.00 -9.00 15.77
N LYS A 52 16.18 -8.69 17.05
CA LYS A 52 15.12 -8.09 17.89
C LYS A 52 14.68 -6.74 17.38
N GLN A 53 15.63 -5.86 17.00
CA GLN A 53 15.33 -4.55 16.43
C GLN A 53 14.56 -4.66 15.10
N LEU A 54 15.01 -5.54 14.20
CA LEU A 54 14.34 -5.80 12.94
C LEU A 54 12.91 -6.33 13.14
N LEU A 55 12.73 -7.28 14.06
CA LEU A 55 11.39 -7.78 14.37
C LEU A 55 10.47 -6.71 14.96
N ALA A 56 11.00 -5.81 15.79
CA ALA A 56 10.22 -4.70 16.33
C ALA A 56 9.79 -3.73 15.22
N SER A 57 10.69 -3.35 14.32
CA SER A 57 10.37 -2.47 13.18
C SER A 57 9.34 -3.09 12.23
N LEU A 58 9.48 -4.38 11.90
CA LEU A 58 8.53 -5.11 11.06
C LEU A 58 7.13 -5.20 11.70
N ARG A 59 7.06 -5.40 13.02
CA ARG A 59 5.78 -5.39 13.74
C ARG A 59 5.12 -4.01 13.68
N GLN A 60 5.88 -2.96 13.92
CA GLN A 60 5.38 -1.59 13.85
C GLN A 60 4.87 -1.25 12.45
N GLU A 61 5.60 -1.64 11.40
CA GLU A 61 5.20 -1.45 10.01
C GLU A 61 3.90 -2.22 9.69
N LYS A 62 3.83 -3.50 10.09
CA LYS A 62 2.62 -4.32 9.95
C LYS A 62 1.42 -3.68 10.62
N ASP A 63 1.56 -3.24 11.88
CA ASP A 63 0.46 -2.62 12.63
C ASP A 63 0.03 -1.28 12.01
N GLY A 64 0.95 -0.52 11.44
CA GLY A 64 0.68 0.68 10.64
C GLY A 64 -0.15 0.36 9.39
N ARG A 65 0.25 -0.64 8.62
CA ARG A 65 -0.47 -1.09 7.41
C ARG A 65 -1.87 -1.62 7.73
N VAL A 66 -2.03 -2.40 8.81
CA VAL A 66 -3.35 -2.91 9.24
C VAL A 66 -4.28 -1.76 9.65
N ARG A 67 -3.78 -0.74 10.33
CA ARG A 67 -4.57 0.45 10.66
C ARG A 67 -5.00 1.21 9.42
N ALA A 68 -4.09 1.45 8.47
CA ALA A 68 -4.40 2.12 7.21
C ALA A 68 -5.47 1.38 6.40
N LEU A 69 -5.39 0.04 6.31
CA LEU A 69 -6.42 -0.78 5.65
C LEU A 69 -7.80 -0.62 6.32
N LYS A 70 -7.84 -0.64 7.65
CA LYS A 70 -9.10 -0.45 8.39
C LYS A 70 -9.70 0.95 8.17
N GLU A 71 -8.87 1.97 8.09
CA GLU A 71 -9.31 3.34 7.79
C GLU A 71 -9.88 3.44 6.37
N LEU A 72 -9.25 2.79 5.38
CA LEU A 72 -9.75 2.71 4.01
C LEU A 72 -11.10 1.98 3.92
N GLU A 73 -11.26 0.87 4.61
CA GLU A 73 -12.55 0.16 4.68
C GLU A 73 -13.65 1.04 5.27
N GLN A 74 -13.36 1.75 6.34
CA GLN A 74 -14.30 2.68 6.95
C GLN A 74 -14.63 3.86 6.02
N ALA A 75 -13.65 4.38 5.29
CA ALA A 75 -13.85 5.42 4.29
C ALA A 75 -14.75 4.92 3.15
N ALA A 76 -14.50 3.71 2.65
CA ALA A 76 -15.34 3.09 1.62
C ALA A 76 -16.80 2.86 2.07
N LEU A 77 -17.03 2.52 3.35
CA LEU A 77 -18.36 2.41 3.91
C LEU A 77 -19.06 3.77 4.05
N ARG A 78 -18.31 4.81 4.46
CA ARG A 78 -18.84 6.19 4.54
C ARG A 78 -19.22 6.72 3.15
N LEU A 79 -18.35 6.53 2.16
CA LEU A 79 -18.64 6.88 0.77
C LEU A 79 -19.89 6.16 0.26
N GLN A 80 -20.00 4.86 0.53
CA GLN A 80 -21.18 4.07 0.17
C GLN A 80 -22.46 4.69 0.71
N LYS A 81 -22.52 4.97 2.03
CA LYS A 81 -23.68 5.57 2.67
C LYS A 81 -24.02 6.95 2.09
N MET A 82 -22.99 7.78 1.87
CA MET A 82 -23.18 9.12 1.29
C MET A 82 -23.83 9.05 -0.09
N ILE A 83 -23.34 8.17 -0.97
CA ILE A 83 -23.92 8.05 -2.33
C ILE A 83 -25.31 7.40 -2.30
N GLU A 84 -25.56 6.43 -1.40
CA GLU A 84 -26.89 5.88 -1.20
C GLU A 84 -27.90 6.94 -0.74
N GLU A 85 -27.51 7.82 0.18
CA GLU A 85 -28.34 8.94 0.60
C GLU A 85 -28.60 9.94 -0.52
N MET A 86 -27.58 10.29 -1.30
CA MET A 86 -27.72 11.14 -2.49
C MET A 86 -28.67 10.50 -3.50
N SER A 87 -28.52 9.19 -3.74
CA SER A 87 -29.38 8.43 -4.65
C SER A 87 -30.83 8.35 -4.18
N ARG A 88 -31.09 8.26 -2.85
CA ARG A 88 -32.46 8.23 -2.28
C ARG A 88 -33.14 9.60 -2.28
N ARG A 89 -32.37 10.64 -1.97
CA ARG A 89 -32.94 12.01 -1.92
C ARG A 89 -33.31 12.51 -3.29
N GLY A 90 -32.88 11.79 -4.38
CA GLY A 90 -32.89 12.31 -5.75
C GLY A 90 -32.30 13.69 -5.66
N VAL A 91 -31.03 13.89 -5.91
CA VAL A 91 -30.34 15.20 -5.71
C VAL A 91 -31.31 16.29 -6.13
N GLY A 92 -31.77 17.06 -5.14
CA GLY A 92 -32.96 17.84 -5.09
C GLY A 92 -33.45 18.31 -6.47
N LYS A 93 -34.76 18.35 -6.73
CA LYS A 93 -35.35 18.80 -7.97
C LYS A 93 -34.47 19.86 -8.62
N VAL A 94 -33.44 19.38 -9.37
CA VAL A 94 -32.64 20.27 -10.17
C VAL A 94 -33.48 20.51 -11.37
N PRO A 95 -34.06 21.74 -11.52
CA PRO A 95 -34.60 22.09 -12.80
C PRO A 95 -33.48 21.89 -13.80
N GLU A 96 -33.74 21.14 -14.87
CA GLU A 96 -32.94 21.17 -16.09
C GLU A 96 -31.73 20.19 -16.25
N LEU A 97 -31.80 18.94 -15.76
CA LEU A 97 -31.23 17.90 -16.59
C LEU A 97 -32.36 17.35 -17.46
N PRO A 98 -32.28 17.43 -18.79
CA PRO A 98 -33.33 16.88 -19.67
C PRO A 98 -33.58 15.40 -19.33
N ALA A 99 -34.82 14.98 -19.28
CA ALA A 99 -35.19 13.57 -19.14
C ALA A 99 -34.39 12.73 -20.14
N GLY A 100 -33.82 11.58 -19.70
CA GLY A 100 -33.00 10.70 -20.55
C GLY A 100 -31.50 11.01 -20.51
N THR A 101 -30.99 11.64 -19.46
CA THR A 101 -29.56 11.98 -19.34
C THR A 101 -28.70 10.91 -18.63
N GLY A 102 -29.27 9.82 -18.18
CA GLY A 102 -28.50 8.74 -17.57
C GLY A 102 -27.45 8.13 -18.52
N LEU A 103 -26.67 7.20 -18.00
CA LEU A 103 -25.63 6.52 -18.80
C LEU A 103 -26.16 5.31 -19.58
N ASP A 104 -27.47 5.04 -19.55
CA ASP A 104 -28.08 3.95 -20.31
C ASP A 104 -27.81 4.14 -21.82
N GLY A 105 -27.30 3.08 -22.47
CA GLY A 105 -26.89 3.12 -23.88
C GLY A 105 -25.50 3.71 -24.15
N MET A 106 -24.76 4.14 -23.12
CA MET A 106 -23.38 4.67 -23.23
C MET A 106 -22.31 3.60 -23.05
N ARG A 107 -22.68 2.34 -22.81
CA ARG A 107 -21.74 1.24 -22.66
C ARG A 107 -20.87 1.07 -23.91
N GLY A 108 -19.55 1.08 -23.72
CA GLY A 108 -18.56 1.03 -24.80
C GLY A 108 -18.37 2.36 -25.57
N LYS A 109 -18.95 3.47 -25.10
CA LYS A 109 -18.91 4.77 -25.79
C LYS A 109 -18.30 5.90 -24.94
N LEU A 110 -18.08 5.67 -23.66
CA LEU A 110 -17.46 6.67 -22.78
C LEU A 110 -15.98 6.83 -23.14
N GLU A 111 -15.50 8.05 -23.08
CA GLU A 111 -14.08 8.35 -23.19
C GLU A 111 -13.41 8.14 -21.85
N TRP A 112 -12.13 7.79 -21.88
CA TRP A 112 -11.34 7.63 -20.68
C TRP A 112 -11.22 8.95 -19.92
N PRO A 113 -11.39 8.96 -18.58
CA PRO A 113 -11.32 10.18 -17.79
C PRO A 113 -9.90 10.78 -17.72
N VAL A 114 -8.90 9.96 -17.96
CA VAL A 114 -7.48 10.35 -18.05
C VAL A 114 -6.76 9.39 -19.00
N ARG A 115 -5.69 9.83 -19.62
CA ARG A 115 -4.79 8.96 -20.40
C ARG A 115 -3.84 8.27 -19.45
N GLY A 116 -3.84 6.93 -19.46
CA GLY A 116 -2.99 6.16 -18.55
C GLY A 116 -3.18 4.67 -18.68
N GLN A 117 -2.48 3.91 -17.84
CA GLN A 117 -2.56 2.46 -17.79
C GLN A 117 -3.42 2.03 -16.60
N VAL A 118 -4.33 1.08 -16.80
CA VAL A 118 -5.10 0.48 -15.70
C VAL A 118 -4.19 -0.46 -14.93
N THR A 119 -3.88 -0.11 -13.68
CA THR A 119 -3.03 -0.88 -12.77
C THR A 119 -3.84 -1.65 -11.72
N GLY A 120 -5.07 -1.21 -11.46
CA GLY A 120 -6.01 -1.87 -10.54
C GLY A 120 -7.39 -2.05 -11.17
N GLY A 121 -7.89 -3.30 -11.23
CA GLY A 121 -9.19 -3.62 -11.80
C GLY A 121 -10.33 -3.64 -10.78
N PHE A 122 -11.58 -3.58 -11.26
CA PHE A 122 -12.79 -3.75 -10.47
C PHE A 122 -12.99 -5.20 -10.04
N GLY A 123 -13.51 -5.43 -8.83
CA GLY A 123 -13.92 -6.74 -8.35
C GLY A 123 -12.96 -7.38 -7.34
N LYS A 124 -13.02 -8.69 -7.20
CA LYS A 124 -12.17 -9.43 -6.26
C LYS A 124 -10.72 -9.43 -6.73
N THR A 125 -9.84 -8.92 -5.89
CA THR A 125 -8.40 -8.89 -6.13
C THR A 125 -7.68 -9.51 -4.94
N LYS A 126 -6.67 -10.34 -5.18
CA LYS A 126 -5.78 -10.79 -4.11
C LYS A 126 -4.81 -9.67 -3.79
N HIS A 127 -4.69 -9.32 -2.50
CA HIS A 127 -3.66 -8.38 -2.08
C HIS A 127 -2.28 -8.99 -2.37
N PRO A 128 -1.36 -8.28 -3.06
CA PRO A 128 -0.08 -8.86 -3.47
C PRO A 128 0.79 -9.33 -2.30
N GLU A 129 0.67 -8.72 -1.13
CA GLU A 129 1.47 -9.05 0.07
C GLU A 129 0.71 -9.87 1.13
N PHE A 130 -0.61 -9.83 1.10
CA PHE A 130 -1.46 -10.56 2.06
C PHE A 130 -2.38 -11.46 1.27
N ALA A 131 -2.45 -12.75 1.61
CA ALA A 131 -3.33 -13.73 0.96
C ALA A 131 -4.84 -13.45 1.20
N THR A 132 -5.22 -12.18 1.42
CA THR A 132 -6.58 -11.72 1.65
C THR A 132 -7.21 -11.24 0.35
N GLU A 133 -8.44 -11.65 0.09
CA GLU A 133 -9.23 -11.12 -1.02
C GLU A 133 -9.82 -9.77 -0.60
N VAL A 134 -9.58 -8.74 -1.42
CA VAL A 134 -10.17 -7.41 -1.27
C VAL A 134 -11.08 -7.15 -2.48
N PHE A 135 -12.29 -6.64 -2.24
CA PHE A 135 -13.18 -6.24 -3.31
C PHE A 135 -12.95 -4.77 -3.66
N ARG A 136 -12.41 -4.50 -4.86
CA ARG A 136 -12.22 -3.14 -5.39
C ARG A 136 -13.52 -2.66 -6.06
N LYS A 137 -13.98 -1.48 -5.66
CA LYS A 137 -15.23 -0.88 -6.14
C LYS A 137 -15.05 -0.03 -7.40
N GLY A 138 -13.82 0.21 -7.82
CA GLY A 138 -13.43 1.00 -8.97
C GLY A 138 -12.17 0.47 -9.63
N ILE A 139 -11.57 1.28 -10.47
CA ILE A 139 -10.30 1.02 -11.18
C ILE A 139 -9.27 2.09 -10.80
N ASP A 140 -8.00 1.69 -10.79
CA ASP A 140 -6.86 2.61 -10.66
C ASP A 140 -6.24 2.81 -12.05
N ILE A 141 -6.06 4.06 -12.46
CA ILE A 141 -5.45 4.45 -13.72
C ILE A 141 -4.18 5.22 -13.40
N GLU A 142 -3.03 4.61 -13.63
CA GLU A 142 -1.73 5.26 -13.47
C GLU A 142 -1.56 6.34 -14.52
N ALA A 143 -1.25 7.57 -14.08
CA ALA A 143 -1.03 8.71 -14.94
C ALA A 143 -0.07 9.72 -14.24
N PRO A 144 0.64 10.56 -15.01
CA PRO A 144 1.50 11.60 -14.45
C PRO A 144 0.75 12.62 -13.59
N ILE A 145 1.39 13.07 -12.50
CA ILE A 145 0.84 14.18 -11.69
C ILE A 145 0.65 15.40 -12.57
N GLY A 146 -0.53 16.05 -12.43
CA GLY A 146 -0.87 17.23 -13.21
C GLY A 146 -1.58 16.95 -14.52
N GLU A 147 -1.71 15.70 -14.98
CA GLU A 147 -2.50 15.34 -16.16
C GLU A 147 -3.96 15.69 -15.92
N GLU A 148 -4.66 16.18 -16.95
CA GLU A 148 -6.07 16.60 -16.85
C GLU A 148 -7.01 15.41 -16.65
N ILE A 149 -7.88 15.52 -15.66
CA ILE A 149 -8.97 14.58 -15.42
C ILE A 149 -10.26 15.17 -16.00
N ARG A 150 -10.94 14.40 -16.85
CA ARG A 150 -12.10 14.85 -17.60
C ARG A 150 -13.36 14.08 -17.21
N ALA A 151 -14.51 14.77 -17.23
CA ALA A 151 -15.81 14.16 -17.01
C ALA A 151 -16.13 13.15 -18.11
N VAL A 152 -16.45 11.91 -17.74
CA VAL A 152 -16.79 10.85 -18.70
C VAL A 152 -18.08 11.12 -19.46
N GLU A 153 -19.02 11.87 -18.85
CA GLU A 153 -20.28 12.30 -19.46
C GLU A 153 -20.77 13.57 -18.74
N LYS A 154 -21.73 14.27 -19.35
CA LYS A 154 -22.39 15.43 -18.76
C LYS A 154 -23.05 15.06 -17.43
N GLY A 155 -23.16 16.03 -16.52
CA GLY A 155 -23.79 15.82 -15.23
C GLY A 155 -23.68 17.04 -14.33
N ARG A 156 -23.96 16.82 -13.07
CA ARG A 156 -23.80 17.82 -12.01
C ARG A 156 -22.83 17.33 -10.96
N VAL A 157 -21.90 18.17 -10.57
CA VAL A 157 -21.01 17.92 -9.45
C VAL A 157 -21.82 17.95 -8.16
N VAL A 158 -21.84 16.83 -7.43
CA VAL A 158 -22.56 16.69 -6.14
C VAL A 158 -21.61 16.70 -4.96
N PHE A 159 -20.32 16.51 -5.20
CA PHE A 159 -19.26 16.58 -4.22
C PHE A 159 -17.94 16.98 -4.88
N ALA A 160 -17.18 17.91 -4.25
CA ALA A 160 -15.91 18.41 -4.78
C ALA A 160 -15.01 18.91 -3.65
N GLU A 161 -14.59 17.98 -2.77
CA GLU A 161 -13.78 18.29 -1.58
C GLU A 161 -12.83 17.13 -1.24
N ARG A 162 -12.04 17.29 -0.17
CA ARG A 162 -11.24 16.20 0.38
C ARG A 162 -12.14 15.21 1.14
N PHE A 163 -11.95 13.93 0.86
CA PHE A 163 -12.62 12.84 1.55
C PHE A 163 -11.57 11.86 2.10
N SER A 164 -11.65 11.55 3.40
CA SER A 164 -10.69 10.67 4.08
C SER A 164 -10.54 9.34 3.35
N GLY A 165 -9.30 8.95 3.04
CA GLY A 165 -8.97 7.71 2.33
C GLY A 165 -9.10 7.77 0.80
N TYR A 166 -9.69 8.84 0.24
CA TYR A 166 -9.81 9.09 -1.21
C TYR A 166 -9.09 10.38 -1.65
N GLY A 167 -8.53 11.14 -0.70
CA GLY A 167 -7.90 12.41 -0.99
C GLY A 167 -8.86 13.44 -1.53
N LYS A 168 -8.41 14.32 -2.42
CA LYS A 168 -9.28 15.24 -3.14
C LYS A 168 -10.13 14.48 -4.15
N MET A 169 -11.43 14.67 -4.10
CA MET A 169 -12.41 13.86 -4.83
C MET A 169 -13.51 14.70 -5.44
N VAL A 170 -13.95 14.28 -6.62
CA VAL A 170 -15.13 14.83 -7.29
C VAL A 170 -16.13 13.70 -7.52
N ILE A 171 -17.41 13.95 -7.26
CA ILE A 171 -18.51 13.05 -7.61
C ILE A 171 -19.46 13.79 -8.54
N ILE A 172 -19.81 13.14 -9.65
CA ILE A 172 -20.78 13.66 -10.63
C ILE A 172 -22.03 12.79 -10.62
N ASP A 173 -23.19 13.42 -10.53
CA ASP A 173 -24.49 12.82 -10.80
C ASP A 173 -24.82 13.02 -12.29
N HIS A 174 -25.00 11.91 -13.02
CA HIS A 174 -25.33 11.90 -14.45
C HIS A 174 -26.83 11.78 -14.72
N GLY A 175 -27.65 11.76 -13.66
CA GLY A 175 -29.07 11.44 -13.75
C GLY A 175 -29.34 9.94 -13.72
N GLU A 176 -30.64 9.58 -13.60
CA GLU A 176 -31.10 8.18 -13.55
C GLU A 176 -30.31 7.29 -12.56
N ARG A 177 -29.88 7.92 -11.44
CA ARG A 177 -29.11 7.29 -10.33
C ARG A 177 -27.73 6.74 -10.75
N TYR A 178 -27.14 7.29 -11.82
CA TYR A 178 -25.77 7.06 -12.21
C TYR A 178 -24.84 8.09 -11.60
N PHE A 179 -23.76 7.64 -10.99
CA PHE A 179 -22.71 8.49 -10.42
C PHE A 179 -21.34 8.04 -10.93
N SER A 180 -20.45 9.01 -11.12
CA SER A 180 -19.02 8.75 -11.29
C SER A 180 -18.23 9.43 -10.19
N VAL A 181 -17.18 8.73 -9.70
CA VAL A 181 -16.28 9.16 -8.63
C VAL A 181 -14.88 9.28 -9.20
N TYR A 182 -14.24 10.42 -8.96
CA TYR A 182 -12.85 10.71 -9.34
C TYR A 182 -12.09 11.05 -8.07
N ALA A 183 -11.06 10.30 -7.72
CA ALA A 183 -10.32 10.47 -6.47
C ALA A 183 -8.81 10.50 -6.68
N HIS A 184 -8.08 10.90 -5.63
CA HIS A 184 -6.63 11.12 -5.61
C HIS A 184 -6.16 12.31 -6.44
N LEU A 185 -7.04 13.33 -6.62
CA LEU A 185 -6.71 14.52 -7.39
C LEU A 185 -5.63 15.36 -6.66
N SER A 186 -4.77 16.02 -7.44
CA SER A 186 -3.88 17.08 -6.92
C SER A 186 -4.61 18.41 -6.78
N GLU A 187 -5.50 18.72 -7.73
CA GLU A 187 -6.31 19.92 -7.73
C GLU A 187 -7.74 19.64 -8.18
N ILE A 188 -8.72 20.33 -7.59
CA ILE A 188 -10.13 20.30 -7.99
C ILE A 188 -10.46 21.65 -8.62
N LEU A 189 -10.96 21.62 -9.86
CA LEU A 189 -11.34 22.84 -10.63
C LEU A 189 -12.85 23.11 -10.63
N LYS A 190 -13.63 22.27 -9.98
CA LYS A 190 -15.10 22.36 -9.93
C LYS A 190 -15.58 22.47 -8.49
N LYS A 191 -16.80 22.97 -8.33
CA LYS A 191 -17.47 23.07 -7.03
C LYS A 191 -18.76 22.25 -7.04
N SER A 192 -19.19 21.84 -5.85
CA SER A 192 -20.51 21.22 -5.69
C SER A 192 -21.60 22.16 -6.22
N GLY A 193 -22.48 21.61 -7.05
CA GLY A 193 -23.54 22.37 -7.77
C GLY A 193 -23.20 22.70 -9.23
N ASP A 194 -21.92 22.67 -9.64
CA ASP A 194 -21.53 22.97 -11.02
C ASP A 194 -22.11 21.94 -12.00
N ALA A 195 -22.64 22.45 -13.12
CA ALA A 195 -22.96 21.62 -14.28
C ALA A 195 -21.67 21.40 -15.10
N VAL A 196 -21.46 20.18 -15.54
CA VAL A 196 -20.29 19.77 -16.35
C VAL A 196 -20.75 19.12 -17.66
N LYS A 197 -20.01 19.36 -18.73
CA LYS A 197 -20.19 18.72 -20.02
C LYS A 197 -19.29 17.47 -20.11
N ARG A 198 -19.63 16.56 -21.00
CA ARG A 198 -18.74 15.45 -21.37
C ARG A 198 -17.36 15.98 -21.81
N GLY A 199 -16.27 15.39 -21.33
CA GLY A 199 -14.90 15.80 -21.64
C GLY A 199 -14.42 17.07 -20.94
N GLU A 200 -15.26 17.71 -20.12
CA GLU A 200 -14.88 18.92 -19.40
C GLU A 200 -13.91 18.61 -18.26
N THR A 201 -12.86 19.41 -18.10
CA THR A 201 -11.82 19.22 -17.08
C THR A 201 -12.39 19.44 -15.67
N LEU A 202 -12.19 18.45 -14.81
CA LEU A 202 -12.63 18.43 -13.41
C LEU A 202 -11.53 18.85 -12.42
N GLY A 203 -10.30 18.55 -12.78
CA GLY A 203 -9.10 18.71 -11.96
C GLY A 203 -7.91 18.03 -12.59
N THR A 204 -6.91 17.78 -11.80
CA THR A 204 -5.65 17.15 -12.25
C THR A 204 -5.28 15.95 -11.40
N VAL A 205 -4.56 15.01 -12.02
CA VAL A 205 -4.04 13.79 -11.38
C VAL A 205 -3.10 14.15 -10.24
N GLY A 206 -3.23 13.45 -9.14
CA GLY A 206 -2.36 13.57 -7.98
C GLY A 206 -2.01 12.21 -7.38
N ASP A 207 -1.64 12.25 -6.13
CA ASP A 207 -1.33 11.11 -5.26
C ASP A 207 -1.97 11.28 -3.87
N SER A 208 -2.91 12.23 -3.74
CA SER A 208 -3.51 12.59 -2.44
C SER A 208 -4.19 11.38 -1.80
N ASP A 209 -3.70 10.97 -0.62
CA ASP A 209 -4.13 9.77 0.13
C ASP A 209 -4.06 8.45 -0.69
N SER A 210 -3.30 8.40 -1.80
CA SER A 210 -3.10 7.19 -2.60
C SER A 210 -2.00 6.31 -2.00
N LEU A 211 -2.25 5.01 -1.87
CA LEU A 211 -1.22 4.02 -1.52
C LEU A 211 -0.52 3.41 -2.75
N ALA A 212 -1.09 3.65 -3.94
CA ALA A 212 -0.60 3.09 -5.20
C ALA A 212 0.32 4.05 -5.99
N GLY A 213 0.55 5.27 -5.46
CA GLY A 213 1.31 6.30 -6.15
C GLY A 213 0.42 7.26 -6.97
N SER A 214 0.99 7.91 -7.99
CA SER A 214 0.29 8.88 -8.82
C SER A 214 -0.70 8.21 -9.76
N GLY A 215 -1.93 8.71 -9.78
CA GLY A 215 -2.98 8.17 -10.64
C GLY A 215 -4.36 8.67 -10.28
N LEU A 216 -5.33 8.22 -11.06
CA LEU A 216 -6.74 8.46 -10.82
C LEU A 216 -7.41 7.17 -10.33
N TYR A 217 -8.05 7.22 -9.16
CA TYR A 217 -9.05 6.22 -8.81
C TYR A 217 -10.38 6.62 -9.42
N PHE A 218 -10.97 5.75 -10.22
CA PHE A 218 -12.23 5.98 -10.91
C PHE A 218 -13.25 4.89 -10.57
N GLU A 219 -14.46 5.31 -10.20
CA GLU A 219 -15.54 4.41 -9.85
C GLU A 219 -16.84 4.84 -10.53
N MET A 220 -17.63 3.88 -11.01
CA MET A 220 -18.99 4.09 -11.50
C MET A 220 -20.00 3.42 -10.57
N ARG A 221 -21.12 4.07 -10.37
CA ARG A 221 -22.24 3.55 -9.56
C ARG A 221 -23.56 3.69 -10.24
N LYS A 222 -24.43 2.69 -10.07
CA LYS A 222 -25.85 2.73 -10.41
C LYS A 222 -26.68 2.31 -9.20
N ASP A 223 -27.73 3.04 -8.88
CA ASP A 223 -28.58 2.77 -7.70
C ASP A 223 -27.80 2.64 -6.38
N GLY A 224 -26.72 3.43 -6.21
CA GLY A 224 -25.84 3.39 -5.06
C GLY A 224 -24.84 2.21 -5.04
N LYS A 225 -24.93 1.25 -5.95
CA LYS A 225 -24.02 0.09 -6.05
C LYS A 225 -22.91 0.39 -7.05
N SER A 226 -21.67 0.00 -6.71
CA SER A 226 -20.55 0.08 -7.66
C SER A 226 -20.72 -0.92 -8.80
N ILE A 227 -20.40 -0.48 -10.00
CA ILE A 227 -20.43 -1.28 -11.23
C ILE A 227 -19.05 -1.24 -11.89
N ASP A 228 -18.71 -2.30 -12.65
CA ASP A 228 -17.45 -2.35 -13.38
C ASP A 228 -17.38 -1.25 -14.44
N PRO A 229 -16.39 -0.31 -14.35
CA PRO A 229 -16.26 0.78 -15.30
C PRO A 229 -15.72 0.34 -16.68
N LEU A 230 -14.88 -0.71 -16.73
CA LEU A 230 -14.14 -1.08 -17.93
C LEU A 230 -15.03 -1.30 -19.17
N PRO A 231 -16.18 -2.02 -19.06
CA PRO A 231 -17.05 -2.24 -20.21
C PRO A 231 -17.72 -0.98 -20.76
N TRP A 232 -17.62 0.15 -20.07
CA TRP A 232 -18.24 1.41 -20.47
C TRP A 232 -17.35 2.27 -21.36
N PHE A 233 -16.04 2.05 -21.27
CA PHE A 233 -15.07 2.82 -22.04
C PHE A 233 -14.95 2.34 -23.48
N ARG A 234 -14.66 3.30 -24.34
CA ARG A 234 -14.32 3.05 -25.74
C ARG A 234 -12.98 2.30 -25.79
N LYS A 235 -12.93 1.25 -26.61
CA LYS A 235 -11.70 0.50 -26.90
C LYS A 235 -10.77 1.30 -27.79
#